data_e59393ff7f311abc35a429fd6a806dfc
#
_entry.id   e59393ff7f311abc35a429fd6a806dfc
#
_cell.length_a   1.000
_cell.length_b   1.000
_cell.length_c   1.000
_cell.angle_alpha   90.00
_cell.angle_beta   90.00
_cell.angle_gamma   90.00
#
_symmetry.space_group_name_H-M   'P 1'
#
loop_
_entity.id
_entity.type
_entity.pdbx_description
1 polymer ?
#
loop_
_entity_poly.entity_id
_entity_poly.type
_entity_poly.pdbx_seq_one_letter_code
_entity_poly.pdbx_strand_id
1 'polypeptide(L)'
;LGDVYKRQQYKRSKSDNSTYTMPNDWEIAQGYGGDNVGVLDEKNSKSAQYTYYNHQADVSLRWIREKMSLNAGVSFQPQKSKLSYKKDQLDTVAIRNVFNFTPTFDFRYKFSKTSQLRINYRGRSSQPSMTDLLPIEDTTDPLNIRRGNPGLKPAFTNSFMAFYNTFDTEKQRGIMTHFRFENVLNSISNRSTYDPQTGGTVTMPENINGNWNLFGILGSNTALRNKKYTINTFTMARYNNIVSYMSDAQAENVSDKNKTRQLSLSERLRGTYRNDWWEFSLNGSLAYTHSRNSFKEENNMDTYQFSYGASTNVRLPWNMSIATDISQNSRRGYADASMNRDELIWNAQLSQDFLKGNAATVSIQFYDILRNQSNISRVISAAMRSDTEYNAIYSYCMVHFIYRLNLFGGKGAGPRMGGPGRGLGFGPGPGHGPRRF
;
A
#
# COMPACT_ATOMS: atom_id res chain seq x y z
N LEU A 1 36.32 4.72 7.14
CA LEU A 1 36.18 3.41 7.75
C LEU A 1 35.23 2.55 6.93
N GLY A 2 35.70 1.39 6.49
CA GLY A 2 34.92 0.40 5.76
C GLY A 2 34.33 -0.62 6.75
N ASP A 3 33.07 -0.98 6.55
CA ASP A 3 32.42 -2.02 7.35
C ASP A 3 32.13 -3.23 6.47
N VAL A 4 32.41 -4.42 6.98
CA VAL A 4 32.09 -5.69 6.34
C VAL A 4 31.15 -6.49 7.23
N TYR A 5 29.99 -6.84 6.72
CA TYR A 5 29.00 -7.65 7.45
C TYR A 5 28.73 -8.96 6.72
N LYS A 6 28.60 -10.03 7.47
CA LYS A 6 28.15 -11.32 6.97
C LYS A 6 26.81 -11.67 7.62
N ARG A 7 25.80 -12.00 6.81
CA ARG A 7 24.51 -12.52 7.27
C ARG A 7 24.22 -13.85 6.60
N GLN A 8 23.65 -14.78 7.35
CA GLN A 8 23.16 -16.05 6.83
C GLN A 8 21.69 -16.20 7.20
N GLN A 9 20.89 -16.71 6.27
CA GLN A 9 19.49 -17.00 6.49
C GLN A 9 19.17 -18.38 5.90
N TYR A 10 18.54 -19.20 6.72
CA TYR A 10 17.94 -20.45 6.31
C TYR A 10 16.43 -20.39 6.54
N LYS A 11 15.64 -20.75 5.53
CA LYS A 11 14.19 -20.84 5.64
C LYS A 11 13.73 -22.16 5.01
N ARG A 12 12.89 -22.89 5.73
CA ARG A 12 12.18 -24.07 5.23
C ARG A 12 10.69 -23.84 5.43
N SER A 13 9.91 -24.08 4.39
CA SER A 13 8.45 -24.07 4.48
C SER A 13 7.91 -25.31 3.76
N LYS A 14 6.84 -25.89 4.29
CA LYS A 14 6.09 -26.98 3.70
C LYS A 14 4.65 -26.53 3.56
N SER A 15 4.07 -26.75 2.40
CA SER A 15 2.66 -26.49 2.12
C SER A 15 2.08 -27.75 1.51
N ASP A 16 1.10 -28.31 2.16
CA ASP A 16 0.29 -29.40 1.64
C ASP A 16 -1.11 -28.85 1.36
N ASN A 17 -1.60 -29.09 0.16
CA ASN A 17 -2.94 -28.70 -0.27
C ASN A 17 -3.68 -29.94 -0.74
N SER A 18 -4.72 -30.34 0.00
CA SER A 18 -5.56 -31.49 -0.31
C SER A 18 -6.85 -31.00 -0.95
N THR A 19 -7.16 -31.53 -2.11
CA THR A 19 -8.41 -31.27 -2.84
C THR A 19 -9.31 -32.48 -2.69
N TYR A 20 -10.57 -32.25 -2.36
CA TYR A 20 -11.57 -33.29 -2.20
C TYR A 20 -12.66 -33.07 -3.23
N THR A 21 -13.03 -34.13 -3.96
CA THR A 21 -14.22 -34.16 -4.81
C THR A 21 -15.38 -34.70 -4.02
N MET A 22 -16.51 -33.98 -4.05
CA MET A 22 -17.78 -34.51 -3.55
C MET A 22 -18.42 -35.35 -4.65
N PRO A 23 -18.98 -36.54 -4.35
CA PRO A 23 -19.77 -37.29 -5.30
C PRO A 23 -20.97 -36.46 -5.73
N ASN A 24 -21.37 -36.58 -7.01
CA ASN A 24 -22.54 -35.86 -7.54
C ASN A 24 -23.85 -36.18 -6.83
N ASP A 25 -23.90 -37.29 -6.10
CA ASP A 25 -25.06 -37.75 -5.34
C ASP A 25 -25.14 -37.13 -3.91
N TRP A 26 -24.28 -36.21 -3.55
CA TRP A 26 -24.30 -35.61 -2.22
C TRP A 26 -25.60 -34.82 -1.96
N GLU A 27 -26.23 -34.30 -3.00
CA GLU A 27 -27.57 -33.67 -2.91
C GLU A 27 -28.66 -34.68 -2.54
N ILE A 28 -28.43 -35.96 -2.83
CA ILE A 28 -29.36 -37.07 -2.54
C ILE A 28 -29.06 -37.65 -1.15
N ALA A 29 -27.86 -37.50 -0.64
CA ALA A 29 -27.53 -37.83 0.73
C ALA A 29 -28.21 -36.86 1.71
N GLN A 30 -29.50 -37.03 1.88
CA GLN A 30 -30.31 -36.31 2.86
C GLN A 30 -29.86 -36.61 4.28
N GLY A 31 -28.75 -36.13 4.67
CA GLY A 31 -28.25 -36.29 5.98
C GLY A 31 -27.10 -35.34 6.26
N TYR A 32 -27.41 -34.14 6.62
CA TYR A 32 -26.49 -33.35 7.43
C TYR A 32 -26.21 -34.19 8.71
N GLY A 33 -25.13 -34.93 8.72
CA GLY A 33 -24.73 -35.72 9.89
C GLY A 33 -24.25 -37.13 9.64
N GLY A 34 -24.07 -37.57 8.41
CA GLY A 34 -23.42 -38.83 8.09
C GLY A 34 -22.02 -38.64 7.53
N ASP A 35 -21.18 -39.63 7.57
CA ASP A 35 -19.78 -39.72 7.15
C ASP A 35 -19.50 -39.33 5.68
N ASN A 36 -20.01 -38.20 5.22
CA ASN A 36 -19.73 -37.63 3.90
C ASN A 36 -18.35 -36.97 3.89
N VAL A 37 -17.33 -37.78 4.08
CA VAL A 37 -15.96 -37.38 3.83
C VAL A 37 -15.81 -37.32 2.31
N GLY A 38 -15.53 -36.15 1.76
CA GLY A 38 -15.22 -36.02 0.34
C GLY A 38 -14.06 -36.98 -0.03
N VAL A 39 -14.14 -37.58 -1.21
CA VAL A 39 -13.06 -38.45 -1.70
C VAL A 39 -11.85 -37.58 -2.03
N LEU A 40 -10.69 -37.93 -1.51
CA LEU A 40 -9.45 -37.22 -1.81
C LEU A 40 -9.18 -37.30 -3.31
N ASP A 41 -9.11 -36.16 -3.94
CA ASP A 41 -8.69 -36.01 -5.33
C ASP A 41 -7.16 -35.99 -5.38
N GLU A 42 -6.57 -37.17 -5.52
CA GLU A 42 -5.11 -37.31 -5.58
C GLU A 42 -4.52 -36.52 -6.77
N LYS A 43 -5.24 -36.46 -7.90
CA LYS A 43 -4.80 -35.77 -9.10
C LYS A 43 -4.68 -34.25 -8.91
N ASN A 44 -5.55 -33.67 -8.12
CA ASN A 44 -5.54 -32.24 -7.83
C ASN A 44 -4.91 -31.86 -6.50
N SER A 45 -4.58 -32.87 -5.67
CA SER A 45 -3.84 -32.65 -4.42
C SER A 45 -2.36 -32.43 -4.70
N LYS A 46 -1.74 -31.51 -3.96
CA LYS A 46 -0.34 -31.14 -4.16
C LYS A 46 0.41 -30.93 -2.85
N SER A 47 1.69 -31.35 -2.84
CA SER A 47 2.64 -31.08 -1.75
C SER A 47 3.82 -30.32 -2.29
N ALA A 48 4.21 -29.24 -1.62
CA ALA A 48 5.35 -28.42 -2.00
C ALA A 48 6.24 -28.16 -0.78
N GLN A 49 7.49 -28.58 -0.84
CA GLN A 49 8.47 -28.28 0.18
C GLN A 49 9.54 -27.35 -0.39
N TYR A 50 9.61 -26.16 0.17
CA TYR A 50 10.56 -25.14 -0.23
C TYR A 50 11.67 -25.01 0.80
N THR A 51 12.91 -25.05 0.33
CA THR A 51 14.11 -24.83 1.15
C THR A 51 14.94 -23.73 0.53
N TYR A 52 15.31 -22.74 1.35
CA TYR A 52 16.01 -21.55 0.92
C TYR A 52 17.23 -21.29 1.78
N TYR A 53 18.37 -21.15 1.13
CA TYR A 53 19.62 -20.75 1.74
C TYR A 53 20.03 -19.41 1.14
N ASN A 54 20.27 -18.44 1.99
CA ASN A 54 20.74 -17.12 1.59
C ASN A 54 21.96 -16.76 2.42
N HIS A 55 23.05 -16.46 1.73
CA HIS A 55 24.24 -15.88 2.31
C HIS A 55 24.31 -14.44 1.84
N GLN A 56 24.68 -13.53 2.71
CA GLN A 56 24.84 -12.13 2.37
C GLN A 56 26.16 -11.64 2.90
N ALA A 57 26.94 -11.03 2.02
CA ALA A 57 28.17 -10.31 2.35
C ALA A 57 28.01 -8.89 1.89
N ASP A 58 28.12 -7.95 2.82
CA ASP A 58 28.00 -6.52 2.58
C ASP A 58 29.37 -5.87 2.73
N VAL A 59 29.77 -5.13 1.71
CA VAL A 59 30.97 -4.31 1.74
C VAL A 59 30.54 -2.87 1.54
N SER A 60 30.89 -2.00 2.49
CA SER A 60 30.52 -0.58 2.39
C SER A 60 31.66 0.34 2.85
N LEU A 61 31.73 1.47 2.19
CA LEU A 61 32.61 2.59 2.58
C LEU A 61 31.71 3.64 3.23
N ARG A 62 32.07 4.02 4.45
CA ARG A 62 31.37 5.04 5.21
C ARG A 62 32.29 6.22 5.48
N TRP A 63 31.89 7.39 5.02
CA TRP A 63 32.57 8.64 5.24
C TRP A 63 31.71 9.63 6.00
N ILE A 64 32.19 10.09 7.15
CA ILE A 64 31.46 10.99 8.03
C ILE A 64 32.29 12.24 8.26
N ARG A 65 31.66 13.38 8.05
CA ARG A 65 32.11 14.72 8.41
C ARG A 65 31.01 15.39 9.25
N GLU A 66 31.31 16.52 9.86
CA GLU A 66 30.37 17.24 10.72
C GLU A 66 28.98 17.48 10.07
N LYS A 67 28.97 17.93 8.83
CA LYS A 67 27.74 18.23 8.10
C LYS A 67 27.33 17.18 7.06
N MET A 68 28.21 16.23 6.78
CA MET A 68 28.03 15.29 5.68
C MET A 68 28.27 13.85 6.15
N SER A 69 27.41 12.95 5.71
CA SER A 69 27.69 11.52 5.78
C SER A 69 27.38 10.86 4.44
N LEU A 70 28.32 10.04 3.99
CA LEU A 70 28.22 9.23 2.78
C LEU A 70 28.41 7.76 3.18
N ASN A 71 27.52 6.91 2.70
CA ASN A 71 27.67 5.47 2.77
C ASN A 71 27.43 4.90 1.37
N ALA A 72 28.41 4.26 0.79
CA ALA A 72 28.31 3.59 -0.50
C ALA A 72 28.75 2.15 -0.32
N GLY A 73 27.94 1.21 -0.77
CA GLY A 73 28.21 -0.19 -0.54
C GLY A 73 27.59 -1.10 -1.58
N VAL A 74 27.97 -2.35 -1.45
CA VAL A 74 27.50 -3.43 -2.31
C VAL A 74 27.20 -4.64 -1.43
N SER A 75 26.06 -5.23 -1.66
CA SER A 75 25.67 -6.50 -1.06
C SER A 75 25.75 -7.62 -2.09
N PHE A 76 26.49 -8.65 -1.76
CA PHE A 76 26.61 -9.88 -2.52
C PHE A 76 25.74 -10.95 -1.85
N GLN A 77 24.79 -11.50 -2.58
CA GLN A 77 23.78 -12.42 -2.02
C GLN A 77 23.70 -13.71 -2.86
N PRO A 78 24.64 -14.66 -2.66
CA PRO A 78 24.46 -16.00 -3.21
C PRO A 78 23.31 -16.71 -2.52
N GLN A 79 22.39 -17.23 -3.33
CA GLN A 79 21.15 -17.86 -2.89
C GLN A 79 21.01 -19.22 -3.54
N LYS A 80 20.58 -20.22 -2.75
CA LYS A 80 20.21 -21.53 -3.25
C LYS A 80 18.76 -21.79 -2.82
N SER A 81 17.90 -22.03 -3.79
CA SER A 81 16.51 -22.41 -3.56
C SER A 81 16.31 -23.84 -4.06
N LYS A 82 15.64 -24.66 -3.28
CA LYS A 82 15.23 -26.01 -3.64
C LYS A 82 13.73 -26.11 -3.41
N LEU A 83 12.99 -26.51 -4.42
CA LEU A 83 11.59 -26.88 -4.34
C LEU A 83 11.45 -28.36 -4.64
N SER A 84 10.89 -29.14 -3.72
CA SER A 84 10.38 -30.48 -3.96
C SER A 84 8.87 -30.35 -4.14
N TYR A 85 8.38 -30.73 -5.31
CA TYR A 85 6.98 -30.58 -5.68
C TYR A 85 6.42 -31.92 -6.12
N LYS A 86 5.28 -32.28 -5.53
CA LYS A 86 4.57 -33.51 -5.84
C LYS A 86 3.11 -33.20 -6.10
N LYS A 87 2.60 -33.64 -7.27
CA LYS A 87 1.20 -33.55 -7.65
C LYS A 87 0.92 -34.71 -8.62
N ASP A 88 -0.04 -35.55 -8.31
CA ASP A 88 -0.37 -36.75 -9.09
C ASP A 88 0.88 -37.61 -9.37
N GLN A 89 1.13 -37.94 -10.62
CA GLN A 89 2.31 -38.71 -11.05
C GLN A 89 3.59 -37.86 -11.15
N LEU A 90 3.48 -36.54 -11.01
CA LEU A 90 4.61 -35.64 -11.06
C LEU A 90 5.29 -35.56 -9.69
N ASP A 91 6.50 -36.09 -9.61
CA ASP A 91 7.40 -35.88 -8.47
C ASP A 91 8.68 -35.24 -9.01
N THR A 92 8.90 -33.97 -8.69
CA THR A 92 10.00 -33.21 -9.27
C THR A 92 10.70 -32.35 -8.23
N VAL A 93 11.99 -32.13 -8.47
CA VAL A 93 12.83 -31.28 -7.64
C VAL A 93 13.47 -30.22 -8.50
N ALA A 94 13.13 -28.96 -8.25
CA ALA A 94 13.78 -27.84 -8.88
C ALA A 94 14.83 -27.25 -7.94
N ILE A 95 16.03 -27.01 -8.48
CA ILE A 95 17.11 -26.34 -7.75
C ILE A 95 17.50 -25.10 -8.55
N ARG A 96 17.60 -23.96 -7.87
CA ARG A 96 18.06 -22.75 -8.46
C ARG A 96 19.16 -22.10 -7.61
N ASN A 97 20.28 -21.83 -8.25
CA ASN A 97 21.36 -21.04 -7.69
C ASN A 97 21.34 -19.66 -8.33
N VAL A 98 21.35 -18.62 -7.52
CA VAL A 98 21.34 -17.23 -7.98
C VAL A 98 22.36 -16.44 -7.20
N PHE A 99 23.04 -15.56 -7.91
CA PHE A 99 23.93 -14.59 -7.31
C PHE A 99 23.34 -13.19 -7.51
N ASN A 100 22.90 -12.58 -6.44
CA ASN A 100 22.34 -11.23 -6.48
C ASN A 100 23.43 -10.22 -6.09
N PHE A 101 23.41 -9.13 -6.81
CA PHE A 101 24.28 -7.98 -6.58
C PHE A 101 23.40 -6.76 -6.35
N THR A 102 23.46 -6.16 -5.17
CA THR A 102 22.61 -5.05 -4.79
C THR A 102 23.43 -3.86 -4.32
N PRO A 103 23.67 -2.88 -5.19
CA PRO A 103 24.38 -1.67 -4.82
C PRO A 103 23.49 -0.77 -3.97
N THR A 104 24.13 -0.06 -3.04
CA THR A 104 23.49 0.89 -2.13
C THR A 104 24.30 2.18 -2.05
N PHE A 105 23.60 3.29 -1.96
CA PHE A 105 24.19 4.61 -1.76
C PHE A 105 23.28 5.41 -0.83
N ASP A 106 23.85 6.00 0.22
CA ASP A 106 23.15 6.90 1.15
C ASP A 106 24.03 8.12 1.38
N PHE A 107 23.53 9.27 0.96
CA PHE A 107 24.17 10.55 1.17
C PHE A 107 23.27 11.44 2.01
N ARG A 108 23.84 12.03 3.06
CA ARG A 108 23.15 12.99 3.91
C ARG A 108 23.99 14.23 4.06
N TYR A 109 23.36 15.38 3.87
CA TYR A 109 23.95 16.67 4.11
C TYR A 109 23.08 17.52 5.05
N LYS A 110 23.66 18.03 6.13
CA LYS A 110 23.01 18.90 7.10
C LYS A 110 23.39 20.34 6.80
N PHE A 111 22.46 21.13 6.30
CA PHE A 111 22.65 22.57 6.11
C PHE A 111 22.68 23.31 7.45
N SER A 112 21.78 22.89 8.37
CA SER A 112 21.67 23.38 9.73
C SER A 112 21.17 22.26 10.66
N LYS A 113 20.92 22.58 11.94
CA LYS A 113 20.30 21.64 12.91
C LYS A 113 18.88 21.23 12.49
N THR A 114 18.21 22.07 11.73
CA THR A 114 16.81 21.87 11.33
C THR A 114 16.61 21.73 9.81
N SER A 115 17.71 21.72 9.04
CA SER A 115 17.65 21.61 7.58
C SER A 115 18.62 20.54 7.08
N GLN A 116 18.09 19.56 6.34
CA GLN A 116 18.90 18.45 5.79
C GLN A 116 18.38 17.97 4.44
N LEU A 117 19.32 17.48 3.65
CA LEU A 117 19.09 16.73 2.42
C LEU A 117 19.57 15.29 2.61
N ARG A 118 18.78 14.33 2.17
CA ARG A 118 19.20 12.94 2.09
C ARG A 118 18.88 12.41 0.68
N ILE A 119 19.87 11.75 0.09
CA ILE A 119 19.76 11.06 -1.18
C ILE A 119 20.07 9.60 -0.95
N ASN A 120 19.23 8.71 -1.41
CA ASN A 120 19.37 7.28 -1.23
C ASN A 120 19.12 6.55 -2.56
N TYR A 121 20.00 5.64 -2.90
CA TYR A 121 19.81 4.69 -3.98
C TYR A 121 19.92 3.26 -3.45
N ARG A 122 19.04 2.38 -3.91
CA ARG A 122 19.08 0.96 -3.59
C ARG A 122 18.70 0.13 -4.80
N GLY A 123 19.61 -0.74 -5.22
CA GLY A 123 19.29 -1.87 -6.10
C GLY A 123 18.70 -3.03 -5.28
N ARG A 124 17.73 -3.74 -5.83
CA ARG A 124 17.15 -4.95 -5.22
C ARG A 124 16.80 -5.97 -6.28
N SER A 125 17.30 -7.19 -6.12
CA SER A 125 16.87 -8.33 -6.92
C SER A 125 15.69 -9.05 -6.26
N SER A 126 14.72 -9.47 -7.08
CA SER A 126 13.57 -10.27 -6.65
C SER A 126 13.49 -11.51 -7.55
N GLN A 127 13.50 -12.69 -6.93
CA GLN A 127 13.43 -13.95 -7.65
C GLN A 127 11.98 -14.27 -8.05
N PRO A 128 11.76 -14.91 -9.22
CA PRO A 128 10.49 -15.55 -9.52
C PRO A 128 10.15 -16.60 -8.46
N SER A 129 8.87 -16.91 -8.30
CA SER A 129 8.48 -18.02 -7.44
C SER A 129 9.01 -19.33 -8.02
N MET A 130 9.35 -20.29 -7.16
CA MET A 130 9.87 -21.57 -7.63
C MET A 130 8.80 -22.38 -8.39
N THR A 131 7.52 -22.19 -8.06
CA THR A 131 6.39 -22.78 -8.78
C THR A 131 6.25 -22.22 -10.19
N ASP A 132 6.50 -20.93 -10.39
CA ASP A 132 6.46 -20.30 -11.71
C ASP A 132 7.60 -20.78 -12.63
N LEU A 133 8.65 -21.35 -12.05
CA LEU A 133 9.80 -21.91 -12.77
C LEU A 133 9.64 -23.39 -13.17
N LEU A 134 8.64 -24.08 -12.61
CA LEU A 134 8.39 -25.48 -12.97
C LEU A 134 7.70 -25.53 -14.35
N PRO A 135 8.11 -26.45 -15.25
CA PRO A 135 7.44 -26.66 -16.55
C PRO A 135 6.18 -27.50 -16.36
N ILE A 136 5.30 -27.08 -15.49
CA ILE A 136 4.07 -27.81 -15.15
C ILE A 136 2.86 -26.94 -15.47
N GLU A 137 1.75 -27.62 -15.73
CA GLU A 137 0.44 -27.03 -15.90
C GLU A 137 -0.43 -27.31 -14.66
N ASP A 138 -1.01 -26.28 -14.10
CA ASP A 138 -2.03 -26.40 -13.09
C ASP A 138 -3.40 -26.34 -13.77
N THR A 139 -4.04 -27.48 -13.92
CA THR A 139 -5.33 -27.69 -14.55
C THR A 139 -6.45 -27.91 -13.52
N THR A 140 -6.24 -27.53 -12.28
CA THR A 140 -7.23 -27.63 -11.20
C THR A 140 -8.53 -26.91 -11.56
N ASP A 141 -8.39 -25.77 -12.28
CA ASP A 141 -9.49 -25.09 -12.95
C ASP A 141 -9.27 -25.21 -14.46
N PRO A 142 -10.07 -26.03 -15.17
CA PRO A 142 -9.92 -26.25 -16.62
C PRO A 142 -10.11 -24.98 -17.47
N LEU A 143 -10.81 -23.97 -16.94
CA LEU A 143 -11.02 -22.70 -17.63
C LEU A 143 -9.90 -21.68 -17.35
N ASN A 144 -9.05 -21.93 -16.34
CA ASN A 144 -7.97 -21.04 -15.94
C ASN A 144 -6.67 -21.82 -15.69
N ILE A 145 -6.10 -22.37 -16.76
CA ILE A 145 -4.87 -23.15 -16.70
C ILE A 145 -3.68 -22.23 -16.43
N ARG A 146 -2.85 -22.59 -15.47
CA ARG A 146 -1.57 -21.91 -15.21
C ARG A 146 -0.41 -22.79 -15.63
N ARG A 147 0.49 -22.20 -16.43
CA ARG A 147 1.72 -22.85 -16.89
C ARG A 147 2.93 -22.13 -16.33
N GLY A 148 3.91 -22.86 -15.79
CA GLY A 148 5.16 -22.28 -15.37
C GLY A 148 6.11 -21.99 -16.53
N ASN A 149 7.12 -21.14 -16.28
CA ASN A 149 8.13 -20.74 -17.26
C ASN A 149 9.54 -20.85 -16.65
N PRO A 150 10.30 -21.90 -16.98
CA PRO A 150 11.68 -22.08 -16.50
C PRO A 150 12.65 -20.99 -16.96
N GLY A 151 12.31 -20.28 -18.04
CA GLY A 151 13.12 -19.18 -18.61
C GLY A 151 13.05 -17.86 -17.87
N LEU A 152 12.30 -17.76 -16.79
CA LEU A 152 12.16 -16.52 -16.03
C LEU A 152 13.48 -16.05 -15.43
N LYS A 153 13.79 -14.77 -15.66
CA LYS A 153 14.91 -14.05 -15.08
C LYS A 153 14.46 -13.34 -13.79
N PRO A 154 15.37 -13.14 -12.81
CA PRO A 154 15.10 -12.29 -11.67
C PRO A 154 14.73 -10.87 -12.10
N ALA A 155 13.76 -10.29 -11.41
CA ALA A 155 13.47 -8.88 -11.54
C ALA A 155 14.50 -8.06 -10.75
N PHE A 156 14.92 -6.92 -11.30
CA PHE A 156 15.81 -6.00 -10.62
C PHE A 156 15.18 -4.62 -10.49
N THR A 157 15.00 -4.18 -9.26
CA THR A 157 14.42 -2.89 -8.94
C THR A 157 15.50 -1.89 -8.59
N ASN A 158 15.58 -0.81 -9.36
CA ASN A 158 16.36 0.38 -9.05
C ASN A 158 15.45 1.37 -8.33
N SER A 159 15.78 1.76 -7.11
CA SER A 159 15.03 2.74 -6.33
C SER A 159 15.93 3.91 -5.95
N PHE A 160 15.59 5.09 -6.42
CA PHE A 160 16.24 6.35 -6.10
C PHE A 160 15.28 7.20 -5.28
N MET A 161 15.75 7.75 -4.16
CA MET A 161 14.98 8.61 -3.28
C MET A 161 15.79 9.85 -2.91
N ALA A 162 15.13 11.00 -2.92
CA ALA A 162 15.65 12.24 -2.38
C ALA A 162 14.64 12.81 -1.37
N PHE A 163 15.14 13.24 -0.25
CA PHE A 163 14.35 13.81 0.82
C PHE A 163 15.03 15.09 1.30
N TYR A 164 14.28 16.17 1.34
CA TYR A 164 14.73 17.43 1.90
C TYR A 164 13.71 17.92 2.90
N ASN A 165 14.17 18.33 4.05
CA ASN A 165 13.34 19.00 5.04
C ASN A 165 14.09 20.20 5.64
N THR A 166 13.33 21.22 5.92
CA THR A 166 13.79 22.40 6.65
C THR A 166 12.70 22.91 7.58
N PHE A 167 13.08 23.46 8.71
CA PHE A 167 12.17 24.07 9.65
C PHE A 167 12.82 25.29 10.32
N ASP A 168 12.17 26.43 10.17
CA ASP A 168 12.51 27.67 10.87
C ASP A 168 11.69 27.74 12.16
N THR A 169 12.37 27.62 13.29
CA THR A 169 11.73 27.61 14.62
C THR A 169 11.19 28.96 15.03
N GLU A 170 11.80 30.06 14.61
CA GLU A 170 11.36 31.42 14.96
C GLU A 170 10.10 31.78 14.20
N LYS A 171 10.08 31.52 12.90
CA LYS A 171 8.94 31.79 12.02
C LYS A 171 7.91 30.68 12.01
N GLN A 172 8.19 29.53 12.66
CA GLN A 172 7.34 28.34 12.65
C GLN A 172 6.93 27.95 11.23
N ARG A 173 7.91 27.89 10.33
CA ARG A 173 7.74 27.55 8.93
C ARG A 173 8.57 26.31 8.59
N GLY A 174 7.95 25.34 7.95
CA GLY A 174 8.62 24.13 7.53
C GLY A 174 8.27 23.77 6.10
N ILE A 175 9.26 23.20 5.40
CA ILE A 175 9.08 22.60 4.08
C ILE A 175 9.63 21.19 4.15
N MET A 176 8.89 20.24 3.60
CA MET A 176 9.29 18.85 3.43
C MET A 176 9.06 18.46 1.97
N THR A 177 10.09 17.91 1.36
CA THR A 177 9.98 17.31 0.02
C THR A 177 10.43 15.87 0.05
N HIS A 178 9.76 15.03 -0.69
CA HIS A 178 10.15 13.66 -0.93
C HIS A 178 9.98 13.36 -2.42
N PHE A 179 11.03 12.87 -3.03
CA PHE A 179 11.05 12.41 -4.40
C PHE A 179 11.48 10.95 -4.44
N ARG A 180 10.79 10.13 -5.23
CA ARG A 180 11.14 8.72 -5.46
C ARG A 180 10.97 8.39 -6.94
N PHE A 181 12.00 7.82 -7.50
CA PHE A 181 11.96 7.17 -8.80
C PHE A 181 12.26 5.69 -8.64
N GLU A 182 11.46 4.84 -9.27
CA GLU A 182 11.64 3.40 -9.25
C GLU A 182 11.47 2.84 -10.66
N ASN A 183 12.42 2.00 -11.05
CA ASN A 183 12.40 1.29 -12.33
C ASN A 183 12.61 -0.20 -12.05
N VAL A 184 11.82 -1.05 -12.71
CA VAL A 184 11.90 -2.51 -12.58
C VAL A 184 12.33 -3.11 -13.92
N LEU A 185 13.53 -3.68 -13.93
CA LEU A 185 14.04 -4.46 -15.05
C LEU A 185 13.59 -5.91 -14.90
N ASN A 186 13.26 -6.56 -16.01
CA ASN A 186 12.76 -7.95 -16.04
C ASN A 186 11.58 -8.17 -15.08
N SER A 187 10.67 -7.21 -14.99
CA SER A 187 9.43 -7.38 -14.22
C SER A 187 8.69 -8.63 -14.69
N ILE A 188 8.08 -9.38 -13.78
CA ILE A 188 7.31 -10.57 -14.13
C ILE A 188 5.86 -10.15 -14.30
N SER A 189 5.29 -10.47 -15.45
CA SER A 189 3.90 -10.22 -15.81
C SER A 189 3.29 -11.51 -16.36
N ASN A 190 2.04 -11.76 -16.04
CA ASN A 190 1.32 -12.88 -16.60
C ASN A 190 0.89 -12.56 -18.03
N ARG A 191 1.21 -13.47 -18.93
CA ARG A 191 0.69 -13.50 -20.30
C ARG A 191 -0.44 -14.51 -20.35
N SER A 192 -1.64 -14.07 -20.70
CA SER A 192 -2.81 -14.92 -20.82
C SER A 192 -3.17 -15.10 -22.29
N THR A 193 -3.39 -16.33 -22.70
CA THR A 193 -3.88 -16.69 -24.03
C THR A 193 -5.26 -17.31 -23.87
N TYR A 194 -6.24 -16.73 -24.54
CA TYR A 194 -7.61 -17.24 -24.57
C TYR A 194 -7.76 -18.32 -25.62
N ASP A 195 -8.40 -19.42 -25.29
CA ASP A 195 -8.76 -20.49 -26.22
C ASP A 195 -10.26 -20.39 -26.54
N PRO A 196 -10.62 -19.97 -27.78
CA PRO A 196 -12.03 -19.80 -28.15
C PRO A 196 -12.79 -21.13 -28.28
N GLN A 197 -12.10 -22.26 -28.39
CA GLN A 197 -12.76 -23.57 -28.50
C GLN A 197 -13.22 -24.10 -27.15
N THR A 198 -12.42 -23.91 -26.12
CA THR A 198 -12.73 -24.37 -24.76
C THR A 198 -13.33 -23.28 -23.89
N GLY A 199 -13.22 -22.00 -24.31
CA GLY A 199 -13.56 -20.86 -23.48
C GLY A 199 -12.56 -20.64 -22.33
N GLY A 200 -11.49 -21.41 -22.29
CA GLY A 200 -10.48 -21.36 -21.24
C GLY A 200 -9.38 -20.35 -21.50
N THR A 201 -8.63 -20.04 -20.46
CA THR A 201 -7.47 -19.16 -20.52
C THR A 201 -6.23 -19.87 -20.01
N VAL A 202 -5.14 -19.87 -20.79
CA VAL A 202 -3.83 -20.33 -20.37
C VAL A 202 -3.00 -19.14 -19.95
N THR A 203 -2.53 -19.11 -18.73
CA THR A 203 -1.73 -18.02 -18.15
C THR A 203 -0.32 -18.50 -17.85
N MET A 204 0.69 -17.80 -18.38
CA MET A 204 2.11 -18.08 -18.15
C MET A 204 2.85 -16.80 -17.74
N PRO A 205 3.69 -16.84 -16.70
CA PRO A 205 4.52 -15.69 -16.32
C PRO A 205 5.67 -15.48 -17.30
N GLU A 206 5.87 -14.24 -17.72
CA GLU A 206 6.97 -13.81 -18.60
C GLU A 206 7.66 -12.56 -18.08
N ASN A 207 8.93 -12.37 -18.42
CA ASN A 207 9.62 -11.14 -18.13
C ASN A 207 9.26 -10.03 -19.11
N ILE A 208 9.01 -8.85 -18.55
CA ILE A 208 8.67 -7.65 -19.31
C ILE A 208 9.43 -6.44 -18.80
N ASN A 209 9.85 -5.54 -19.69
CA ASN A 209 10.51 -4.29 -19.34
C ASN A 209 9.61 -3.09 -19.64
N GLY A 210 9.90 -1.98 -18.96
CA GLY A 210 9.21 -0.72 -19.12
C GLY A 210 8.41 -0.27 -17.91
N ASN A 211 8.39 -1.06 -16.83
CA ASN A 211 7.73 -0.69 -15.58
C ASN A 211 8.58 0.31 -14.80
N TRP A 212 8.04 1.52 -14.56
CA TRP A 212 8.66 2.53 -13.71
C TRP A 212 7.62 3.45 -13.11
N ASN A 213 7.97 4.03 -11.98
CA ASN A 213 7.13 5.01 -11.33
C ASN A 213 7.95 6.20 -10.81
N LEU A 214 7.32 7.34 -10.82
CA LEU A 214 7.80 8.59 -10.26
C LEU A 214 6.82 9.05 -9.19
N PHE A 215 7.32 9.45 -8.04
CA PHE A 215 6.53 9.91 -6.94
C PHE A 215 7.17 11.13 -6.30
N GLY A 216 6.38 12.18 -6.10
CA GLY A 216 6.81 13.41 -5.46
C GLY A 216 5.83 13.87 -4.38
N ILE A 217 6.36 14.38 -3.29
CA ILE A 217 5.61 15.07 -2.24
C ILE A 217 6.27 16.41 -1.98
N LEU A 218 5.46 17.43 -1.84
CA LEU A 218 5.82 18.75 -1.30
C LEU A 218 4.84 19.08 -0.17
N GLY A 219 5.34 19.16 1.04
CA GLY A 219 4.58 19.59 2.21
C GLY A 219 5.11 20.93 2.73
N SER A 220 4.22 21.84 3.07
CA SER A 220 4.56 23.10 3.72
C SER A 220 3.64 23.33 4.91
N ASN A 221 4.26 23.79 5.99
CA ASN A 221 3.56 24.30 7.17
C ASN A 221 4.06 25.72 7.42
N THR A 222 3.19 26.68 7.44
CA THR A 222 3.55 28.09 7.60
C THR A 222 2.64 28.75 8.63
N ALA A 223 3.20 29.18 9.75
CA ALA A 223 2.53 30.10 10.64
C ALA A 223 2.55 31.51 10.04
N LEU A 224 1.43 32.20 10.11
CA LEU A 224 1.33 33.60 9.68
C LEU A 224 2.00 34.51 10.74
N ARG A 225 2.03 35.81 10.47
CA ARG A 225 2.59 36.81 11.40
C ARG A 225 1.99 36.69 12.82
N ASN A 226 0.68 36.46 12.90
CA ASN A 226 0.03 35.99 14.11
C ASN A 226 0.08 34.45 14.14
N LYS A 227 0.90 33.89 15.01
CA LYS A 227 1.13 32.43 15.12
C LYS A 227 -0.12 31.61 15.47
N LYS A 228 -1.24 32.27 15.78
CA LYS A 228 -2.53 31.60 15.94
C LYS A 228 -3.10 31.07 14.62
N TYR A 229 -2.62 31.58 13.48
CA TYR A 229 -3.04 31.16 12.15
C TYR A 229 -1.93 30.36 11.48
N THR A 230 -2.25 29.18 11.00
CA THR A 230 -1.33 28.32 10.24
C THR A 230 -1.97 27.91 8.92
N ILE A 231 -1.14 27.83 7.88
CA ILE A 231 -1.52 27.29 6.58
C ILE A 231 -0.65 26.07 6.32
N ASN A 232 -1.28 24.95 6.02
CA ASN A 232 -0.63 23.72 5.62
C ASN A 232 -1.02 23.40 4.20
N THR A 233 -0.03 23.10 3.36
CA THR A 233 -0.21 22.59 2.01
C THR A 233 0.44 21.22 1.89
N PHE A 234 -0.15 20.36 1.11
CA PHE A 234 0.40 19.04 0.85
C PHE A 234 0.07 18.64 -0.59
N THR A 235 1.08 18.79 -1.45
CA THR A 235 1.01 18.41 -2.86
C THR A 235 1.62 17.02 -3.03
N MET A 236 0.95 16.15 -3.77
CA MET A 236 1.47 14.86 -4.17
C MET A 236 1.28 14.68 -5.68
N ALA A 237 2.34 14.27 -6.35
CA ALA A 237 2.33 13.89 -7.74
C ALA A 237 2.85 12.46 -7.90
N ARG A 238 2.15 11.65 -8.68
CA ARG A 238 2.57 10.29 -9.03
C ARG A 238 2.39 10.07 -10.52
N TYR A 239 3.40 9.50 -11.13
CA TYR A 239 3.32 9.01 -12.49
C TYR A 239 3.74 7.55 -12.53
N ASN A 240 2.89 6.69 -13.07
CA ASN A 240 3.15 5.28 -13.27
C ASN A 240 3.17 4.96 -14.77
N ASN A 241 4.19 4.25 -15.22
CA ASN A 241 4.21 3.60 -16.50
C ASN A 241 4.20 2.08 -16.23
N ILE A 242 3.05 1.46 -16.42
CA ILE A 242 2.83 0.04 -16.15
C ILE A 242 2.72 -0.68 -17.49
N VAL A 243 3.56 -1.69 -17.68
CA VAL A 243 3.54 -2.54 -18.88
C VAL A 243 3.15 -3.96 -18.47
N SER A 244 2.17 -4.52 -19.15
CA SER A 244 1.73 -5.90 -18.94
C SER A 244 1.34 -6.53 -20.28
N TYR A 245 1.13 -7.84 -20.29
CA TYR A 245 0.51 -8.52 -21.41
C TYR A 245 -1.01 -8.49 -21.25
N MET A 246 -1.72 -8.28 -22.33
CA MET A 246 -3.16 -8.44 -22.43
C MET A 246 -3.50 -9.33 -23.62
N SER A 247 -4.46 -10.23 -23.47
CA SER A 247 -5.07 -10.95 -24.57
C SER A 247 -6.35 -10.23 -24.97
N ASP A 248 -6.57 -10.13 -26.29
CA ASP A 248 -7.88 -9.77 -26.81
C ASP A 248 -8.67 -11.07 -27.02
N ALA A 249 -9.85 -11.15 -26.43
CA ALA A 249 -10.76 -12.29 -26.63
C ALA A 249 -11.27 -12.41 -28.09
N GLN A 250 -11.08 -11.35 -28.88
CA GLN A 250 -11.51 -11.28 -30.29
C GLN A 250 -10.37 -11.44 -31.29
N ALA A 251 -9.12 -11.28 -30.86
CA ALA A 251 -7.95 -11.49 -31.72
C ALA A 251 -7.39 -12.88 -31.49
N GLU A 252 -7.31 -13.68 -32.57
CA GLU A 252 -6.75 -15.02 -32.55
C GLU A 252 -5.36 -15.03 -31.91
N ASN A 253 -5.29 -15.55 -30.68
CA ASN A 253 -4.07 -16.04 -30.00
C ASN A 253 -2.90 -15.06 -29.81
N VAL A 254 -3.06 -13.74 -29.89
CA VAL A 254 -1.95 -12.81 -29.70
C VAL A 254 -2.18 -11.99 -28.43
N SER A 255 -1.36 -12.25 -27.44
CA SER A 255 -1.26 -11.39 -26.26
C SER A 255 -0.28 -10.26 -26.55
N ASP A 256 -0.80 -9.04 -26.67
CA ASP A 256 -0.01 -7.85 -26.93
C ASP A 256 0.38 -7.10 -25.64
N LYS A 257 1.45 -6.30 -25.76
CA LYS A 257 1.91 -5.45 -24.66
C LYS A 257 0.97 -4.26 -24.49
N ASN A 258 0.25 -4.23 -23.39
CA ASN A 258 -0.46 -3.03 -22.97
C ASN A 258 0.45 -2.15 -22.12
N LYS A 259 0.40 -0.85 -22.40
CA LYS A 259 1.09 0.19 -21.64
C LYS A 259 0.05 1.13 -21.03
N THR A 260 -0.08 1.10 -19.72
CA THR A 260 -0.92 2.04 -18.97
C THR A 260 -0.05 3.14 -18.39
N ARG A 261 -0.33 4.37 -18.79
CA ARG A 261 0.27 5.58 -18.25
C ARG A 261 -0.74 6.26 -17.35
N GLN A 262 -0.38 6.45 -16.10
CA GLN A 262 -1.27 7.06 -15.11
C GLN A 262 -0.56 8.21 -14.43
N LEU A 263 -1.14 9.41 -14.52
CA LEU A 263 -0.77 10.59 -13.76
C LEU A 263 -1.80 10.79 -12.66
N SER A 264 -1.35 10.91 -11.41
CA SER A 264 -2.21 11.28 -10.28
C SER A 264 -1.61 12.51 -9.60
N LEU A 265 -2.39 13.55 -9.52
CA LEU A 265 -2.06 14.80 -8.83
C LEU A 265 -3.03 14.98 -7.67
N SER A 266 -2.53 15.33 -6.50
CA SER A 266 -3.40 15.72 -5.41
C SER A 266 -2.82 16.90 -4.63
N GLU A 267 -3.69 17.80 -4.26
CA GLU A 267 -3.41 18.96 -3.42
C GLU A 267 -4.33 18.95 -2.22
N ARG A 268 -3.79 19.28 -1.07
CA ARG A 268 -4.55 19.48 0.17
C ARG A 268 -4.14 20.80 0.79
N LEU A 269 -5.13 21.59 1.11
CA LEU A 269 -4.98 22.88 1.80
C LEU A 269 -5.70 22.81 3.15
N ARG A 270 -5.05 23.32 4.18
CA ARG A 270 -5.67 23.47 5.48
C ARG A 270 -5.27 24.80 6.09
N GLY A 271 -6.24 25.66 6.36
CA GLY A 271 -6.10 26.85 7.17
C GLY A 271 -6.60 26.57 8.56
N THR A 272 -5.79 26.85 9.60
CA THR A 272 -6.17 26.62 10.99
C THR A 272 -5.99 27.90 11.79
N TYR A 273 -7.02 28.26 12.55
CA TYR A 273 -6.95 29.20 13.68
C TYR A 273 -6.94 28.41 14.98
N ARG A 274 -6.02 28.73 15.91
CA ARG A 274 -5.93 28.08 17.21
C ARG A 274 -5.63 29.09 18.31
N ASN A 275 -6.38 29.00 19.38
CA ASN A 275 -6.06 29.61 20.68
C ASN A 275 -6.13 28.55 21.80
N ASP A 276 -6.14 28.97 23.04
CA ASP A 276 -6.05 28.07 24.20
C ASP A 276 -7.28 27.15 24.38
N TRP A 277 -8.45 27.61 23.96
CA TRP A 277 -9.72 26.91 24.15
C TRP A 277 -10.45 26.54 22.83
N TRP A 278 -10.06 27.12 21.68
CA TRP A 278 -10.74 26.92 20.41
C TRP A 278 -9.75 26.71 19.28
N GLU A 279 -10.02 25.67 18.49
CA GLU A 279 -9.36 25.40 17.22
C GLU A 279 -10.42 25.32 16.12
N PHE A 280 -10.21 26.06 15.06
CA PHE A 280 -11.04 26.05 13.87
C PHE A 280 -10.18 25.83 12.63
N SER A 281 -10.59 24.93 11.72
CA SER A 281 -9.88 24.66 10.49
C SER A 281 -10.82 24.62 9.31
N LEU A 282 -10.37 25.21 8.20
CA LEU A 282 -10.94 25.02 6.87
C LEU A 282 -10.04 24.07 6.07
N ASN A 283 -10.64 23.10 5.41
CA ASN A 283 -9.93 22.10 4.65
C ASN A 283 -10.44 22.08 3.22
N GLY A 284 -9.52 21.92 2.27
CA GLY A 284 -9.82 21.68 0.87
C GLY A 284 -8.89 20.64 0.31
N SER A 285 -9.39 19.79 -0.57
CA SER A 285 -8.54 18.87 -1.32
C SER A 285 -9.04 18.71 -2.75
N LEU A 286 -8.11 18.48 -3.66
CA LEU A 286 -8.35 18.14 -5.05
C LEU A 286 -7.44 16.97 -5.42
N ALA A 287 -8.00 15.92 -6.00
CA ALA A 287 -7.24 14.83 -6.60
C ALA A 287 -7.71 14.63 -8.04
N TYR A 288 -6.76 14.62 -8.96
CA TYR A 288 -6.96 14.36 -10.37
C TYR A 288 -6.19 13.11 -10.77
N THR A 289 -6.84 12.22 -11.50
CA THR A 289 -6.20 11.04 -12.07
C THR A 289 -6.49 10.97 -13.57
N HIS A 290 -5.43 10.95 -14.36
CA HIS A 290 -5.43 10.77 -15.80
C HIS A 290 -4.82 9.40 -16.13
N SER A 291 -5.56 8.55 -16.82
CA SER A 291 -5.11 7.20 -17.20
C SER A 291 -5.29 6.99 -18.70
N ARG A 292 -4.25 6.49 -19.36
CA ARG A 292 -4.24 6.14 -20.78
C ARG A 292 -3.69 4.75 -20.97
N ASN A 293 -4.39 3.95 -21.76
CA ASN A 293 -4.03 2.60 -22.14
C ASN A 293 -3.70 2.55 -23.64
N SER A 294 -2.66 1.79 -24.01
CA SER A 294 -2.25 1.69 -25.40
C SER A 294 -3.02 0.63 -26.18
N PHE A 295 -3.63 -0.34 -25.49
CA PHE A 295 -4.33 -1.47 -26.12
C PHE A 295 -5.85 -1.32 -26.07
N LYS A 296 -6.40 -0.86 -24.92
CA LYS A 296 -7.83 -0.64 -24.73
C LYS A 296 -8.09 0.82 -24.39
N GLU A 297 -8.26 1.63 -25.44
CA GLU A 297 -8.51 3.08 -25.28
C GLU A 297 -9.83 3.38 -24.56
N GLU A 298 -10.80 2.47 -24.62
CA GLU A 298 -12.05 2.53 -23.88
C GLU A 298 -11.86 2.59 -22.35
N ASN A 299 -10.70 2.11 -21.86
CA ASN A 299 -10.31 2.20 -20.46
C ASN A 299 -9.60 3.52 -20.11
N ASN A 300 -9.46 4.44 -21.08
CA ASN A 300 -8.95 5.76 -20.82
C ASN A 300 -9.93 6.55 -19.94
N MET A 301 -9.39 7.27 -18.99
CA MET A 301 -10.25 7.99 -18.06
C MET A 301 -9.57 9.19 -17.44
N ASP A 302 -10.39 10.16 -17.10
CA ASP A 302 -10.05 11.34 -16.34
C ASP A 302 -11.00 11.44 -15.15
N THR A 303 -10.48 11.31 -13.94
CA THR A 303 -11.31 11.40 -12.73
C THR A 303 -10.86 12.52 -11.82
N TYR A 304 -11.83 13.15 -11.21
CA TYR A 304 -11.66 14.24 -10.26
C TYR A 304 -12.33 13.85 -8.94
N GLN A 305 -11.61 14.04 -7.86
CA GLN A 305 -12.15 13.94 -6.51
C GLN A 305 -11.80 15.23 -5.80
N PHE A 306 -12.78 15.93 -5.29
CA PHE A 306 -12.55 17.16 -4.53
C PHE A 306 -13.37 17.16 -3.26
N SER A 307 -12.81 17.74 -2.23
CA SER A 307 -13.51 17.92 -0.98
C SER A 307 -13.22 19.30 -0.40
N TYR A 308 -14.21 19.82 0.30
CA TYR A 308 -14.07 20.99 1.13
C TYR A 308 -14.88 20.83 2.40
N GLY A 309 -14.41 21.44 3.48
CA GLY A 309 -15.07 21.27 4.77
C GLY A 309 -14.47 22.15 5.85
N ALA A 310 -15.13 22.12 6.98
CA ALA A 310 -14.70 22.80 8.17
C ALA A 310 -14.68 21.83 9.36
N SER A 311 -13.76 22.06 10.28
CA SER A 311 -13.70 21.35 11.54
C SER A 311 -13.45 22.31 12.69
N THR A 312 -14.05 22.02 13.84
CA THR A 312 -13.81 22.79 15.05
C THR A 312 -13.65 21.89 16.26
N ASN A 313 -12.82 22.34 17.20
CA ASN A 313 -12.65 21.72 18.50
C ASN A 313 -12.70 22.83 19.56
N VAL A 314 -13.62 22.72 20.49
CA VAL A 314 -13.85 23.68 21.59
C VAL A 314 -13.61 22.97 22.91
N ARG A 315 -12.77 23.56 23.74
CA ARG A 315 -12.56 23.13 25.13
C ARG A 315 -13.35 24.01 26.07
N LEU A 316 -14.22 23.39 26.84
CA LEU A 316 -15.05 24.07 27.82
C LEU A 316 -14.38 24.07 29.20
N PRO A 317 -14.76 25.03 30.10
CA PRO A 317 -14.07 25.23 31.39
C PRO A 317 -14.04 24.03 32.34
N TRP A 318 -15.03 23.13 32.28
CA TRP A 318 -15.14 21.95 33.14
C TRP A 318 -14.54 20.65 32.53
N ASN A 319 -13.44 20.77 31.77
CA ASN A 319 -12.74 19.66 31.12
C ASN A 319 -13.60 18.88 30.11
N MET A 320 -14.61 19.53 29.57
CA MET A 320 -15.40 18.99 28.46
C MET A 320 -14.85 19.51 27.14
N SER A 321 -14.91 18.70 26.10
CA SER A 321 -14.55 19.14 24.75
C SER A 321 -15.57 18.69 23.74
N ILE A 322 -15.84 19.55 22.77
CA ILE A 322 -16.73 19.30 21.64
C ILE A 322 -15.87 19.38 20.39
N ALA A 323 -15.85 18.32 19.60
CA ALA A 323 -15.22 18.30 18.30
C ALA A 323 -16.28 17.96 17.25
N THR A 324 -16.27 18.68 16.14
CA THR A 324 -17.16 18.38 15.01
C THR A 324 -16.49 18.75 13.70
N ASP A 325 -16.78 17.99 12.66
CA ASP A 325 -16.35 18.24 11.30
C ASP A 325 -17.48 17.96 10.31
N ILE A 326 -17.55 18.81 9.31
CA ILE A 326 -18.44 18.66 8.18
C ILE A 326 -17.64 18.79 6.90
N SER A 327 -17.85 17.88 5.96
CA SER A 327 -17.14 17.90 4.69
C SER A 327 -18.05 17.44 3.54
N GLN A 328 -17.95 18.14 2.43
CA GLN A 328 -18.52 17.74 1.15
C GLN A 328 -17.43 17.04 0.36
N ASN A 329 -17.68 15.79 -0.02
CA ASN A 329 -16.81 15.00 -0.89
C ASN A 329 -17.51 14.76 -2.22
N SER A 330 -16.85 15.05 -3.31
CA SER A 330 -17.41 14.96 -4.66
C SER A 330 -16.51 14.13 -5.56
N ARG A 331 -17.10 13.29 -6.38
CA ARG A 331 -16.39 12.45 -7.37
C ARG A 331 -17.00 12.67 -8.74
N ARG A 332 -16.13 12.79 -9.77
CA ARG A 332 -16.50 13.02 -11.17
C ARG A 332 -15.61 12.24 -12.13
N GLY A 333 -16.10 11.98 -13.33
CA GLY A 333 -15.36 11.34 -14.40
C GLY A 333 -15.30 9.81 -14.30
N TYR A 334 -16.15 9.21 -13.49
CA TYR A 334 -16.30 7.76 -13.43
C TYR A 334 -17.27 7.29 -14.52
N ALA A 335 -16.94 6.17 -15.17
CA ALA A 335 -17.77 5.61 -16.24
C ALA A 335 -19.15 5.14 -15.73
N ASP A 336 -19.20 4.61 -14.53
CA ASP A 336 -20.45 4.33 -13.85
C ASP A 336 -20.99 5.60 -13.20
N ALA A 337 -22.19 6.02 -13.64
CA ALA A 337 -22.85 7.21 -13.13
C ALA A 337 -23.13 7.14 -11.62
N SER A 338 -23.36 5.96 -11.07
CA SER A 338 -23.58 5.74 -9.63
C SER A 338 -22.39 6.11 -8.77
N MET A 339 -21.19 6.14 -9.37
CA MET A 339 -19.93 6.50 -8.70
C MET A 339 -19.64 8.01 -8.73
N ASN A 340 -20.36 8.78 -9.57
CA ASN A 340 -20.24 10.25 -9.61
C ASN A 340 -21.18 10.85 -8.55
N ARG A 341 -20.74 10.85 -7.30
CA ARG A 341 -21.55 11.22 -6.13
C ARG A 341 -21.02 12.45 -5.42
N ASP A 342 -21.96 13.07 -4.72
CA ASP A 342 -21.74 14.13 -3.75
C ASP A 342 -22.12 13.62 -2.37
N GLU A 343 -21.18 13.64 -1.44
CA GLU A 343 -21.36 13.09 -0.10
C GLU A 343 -21.10 14.17 0.94
N LEU A 344 -22.16 14.65 1.60
CA LEU A 344 -22.03 15.53 2.75
C LEU A 344 -21.93 14.69 4.01
N ILE A 345 -20.74 14.65 4.62
CA ILE A 345 -20.46 13.87 5.80
C ILE A 345 -20.33 14.80 7.00
N TRP A 346 -21.04 14.48 8.07
CA TRP A 346 -20.99 15.21 9.33
C TRP A 346 -20.68 14.26 10.47
N ASN A 347 -19.61 14.56 11.21
CA ASN A 347 -19.20 13.84 12.40
C ASN A 347 -19.19 14.77 13.61
N ALA A 348 -19.49 14.22 14.79
CA ALA A 348 -19.42 14.97 16.04
C ALA A 348 -18.91 14.09 17.17
N GLN A 349 -18.21 14.71 18.11
CA GLN A 349 -17.70 14.08 19.31
C GLN A 349 -17.90 14.98 20.53
N LEU A 350 -18.37 14.39 21.60
CA LEU A 350 -18.42 14.99 22.92
C LEU A 350 -17.52 14.19 23.84
N SER A 351 -16.59 14.85 24.56
CA SER A 351 -15.67 14.20 25.48
C SER A 351 -15.64 14.91 26.82
N GLN A 352 -15.60 14.14 27.91
CA GLN A 352 -15.49 14.64 29.27
C GLN A 352 -14.30 13.96 29.94
N ASP A 353 -13.35 14.77 30.37
CA ASP A 353 -12.26 14.33 31.24
C ASP A 353 -12.66 14.45 32.68
N PHE A 354 -12.36 13.46 33.51
CA PHE A 354 -12.67 13.41 34.92
C PHE A 354 -11.59 12.64 35.69
N LEU A 355 -11.71 12.59 37.01
CA LEU A 355 -10.71 12.15 37.98
C LEU A 355 -9.49 13.07 38.07
N LYS A 356 -8.74 12.91 39.17
CA LYS A 356 -7.55 13.73 39.45
C LYS A 356 -6.51 13.58 38.33
N GLY A 357 -6.08 14.70 37.77
CA GLY A 357 -5.10 14.72 36.65
C GLY A 357 -5.68 14.25 35.31
N ASN A 358 -6.99 14.32 35.12
CA ASN A 358 -7.68 13.89 33.91
C ASN A 358 -7.36 12.41 33.54
N ALA A 359 -7.30 11.56 34.59
CA ALA A 359 -6.92 10.17 34.43
C ALA A 359 -7.97 9.33 33.66
N ALA A 360 -9.22 9.77 33.65
CA ALA A 360 -10.28 9.10 32.91
C ALA A 360 -10.93 10.05 31.89
N THR A 361 -11.31 9.53 30.75
CA THR A 361 -12.05 10.23 29.71
C THR A 361 -13.21 9.36 29.26
N VAL A 362 -14.41 9.92 29.19
CA VAL A 362 -15.55 9.34 28.46
C VAL A 362 -15.78 10.18 27.23
N SER A 363 -15.98 9.53 26.09
CA SER A 363 -16.36 10.24 24.87
C SER A 363 -17.45 9.49 24.10
N ILE A 364 -18.35 10.25 23.51
CA ILE A 364 -19.38 9.78 22.61
C ILE A 364 -19.04 10.35 21.23
N GLN A 365 -18.94 9.48 20.24
CA GLN A 365 -18.65 9.85 18.85
C GLN A 365 -19.80 9.43 17.97
N PHE A 366 -20.22 10.34 17.10
CA PHE A 366 -21.20 10.12 16.05
C PHE A 366 -20.50 10.22 14.70
N TYR A 367 -20.59 9.16 13.92
CA TYR A 367 -20.02 9.09 12.59
C TYR A 367 -21.14 9.17 11.55
N ASP A 368 -20.88 9.96 10.50
CA ASP A 368 -21.80 10.15 9.37
C ASP A 368 -23.26 10.31 9.81
N ILE A 369 -23.52 11.37 10.57
CA ILE A 369 -24.85 11.70 11.14
C ILE A 369 -25.92 11.81 10.02
N LEU A 370 -25.51 12.25 8.84
CA LEU A 370 -26.38 12.44 7.69
C LEU A 370 -26.58 11.18 6.84
N ARG A 371 -25.84 10.09 7.12
CA ARG A 371 -25.91 8.79 6.42
C ARG A 371 -25.66 8.89 4.91
N ASN A 372 -24.69 9.72 4.52
CA ASN A 372 -24.40 9.99 3.12
C ASN A 372 -23.10 9.35 2.63
N GLN A 373 -22.32 8.74 3.51
CA GLN A 373 -21.04 8.13 3.13
C GLN A 373 -21.27 6.85 2.32
N SER A 374 -20.58 6.73 1.18
CA SER A 374 -20.52 5.51 0.39
C SER A 374 -19.12 4.89 0.46
N ASN A 375 -19.04 3.59 0.20
CA ASN A 375 -17.79 2.86 0.22
C ASN A 375 -17.46 2.29 -1.17
N ILE A 376 -16.94 3.15 -2.00
CA ILE A 376 -16.51 2.79 -3.34
C ILE A 376 -14.99 2.83 -3.40
N SER A 377 -14.39 1.71 -3.79
CA SER A 377 -12.96 1.59 -4.06
C SER A 377 -12.73 1.30 -5.54
N ARG A 378 -11.78 1.99 -6.14
CA ARG A 378 -11.38 1.75 -7.52
C ARG A 378 -9.89 1.39 -7.60
N VAL A 379 -9.61 0.30 -8.32
CA VAL A 379 -8.26 -0.14 -8.66
C VAL A 379 -8.11 -0.12 -10.18
N ILE A 380 -7.05 0.55 -10.65
CA ILE A 380 -6.70 0.58 -12.08
C ILE A 380 -5.32 -0.05 -12.23
N SER A 381 -5.24 -1.06 -13.08
CA SER A 381 -3.99 -1.67 -13.51
C SER A 381 -3.89 -1.63 -15.04
N ALA A 382 -2.77 -2.10 -15.59
CA ALA A 382 -2.62 -2.20 -17.03
C ALA A 382 -3.63 -3.17 -17.67
N ALA A 383 -4.03 -4.20 -16.94
CA ALA A 383 -4.89 -5.27 -17.44
C ALA A 383 -6.36 -5.15 -16.97
N MET A 384 -6.63 -4.37 -15.92
CA MET A 384 -7.93 -4.41 -15.25
C MET A 384 -8.29 -3.07 -14.64
N ARG A 385 -9.55 -2.70 -14.76
CA ARG A 385 -10.23 -1.71 -13.93
C ARG A 385 -11.23 -2.45 -13.06
N SER A 386 -11.15 -2.26 -11.76
CA SER A 386 -12.08 -2.85 -10.80
C SER A 386 -12.69 -1.76 -9.95
N ASP A 387 -14.01 -1.72 -9.92
CA ASP A 387 -14.80 -0.86 -9.06
C ASP A 387 -15.51 -1.75 -8.04
N THR A 388 -15.29 -1.48 -6.76
CA THR A 388 -15.84 -2.29 -5.68
C THR A 388 -16.64 -1.40 -4.75
N GLU A 389 -17.89 -1.74 -4.52
CA GLU A 389 -18.74 -1.15 -3.50
C GLU A 389 -18.85 -2.13 -2.33
N TYR A 390 -18.59 -1.63 -1.11
CA TYR A 390 -18.65 -2.44 0.10
C TYR A 390 -19.93 -2.11 0.87
N ASN A 391 -20.66 -3.12 1.29
CA ASN A 391 -21.74 -2.93 2.24
C ASN A 391 -21.16 -2.86 3.66
N ALA A 392 -20.95 -1.66 4.17
CA ALA A 392 -20.41 -1.42 5.50
C ALA A 392 -21.25 -0.42 6.27
N ILE A 393 -21.22 -0.51 7.61
CA ILE A 393 -21.91 0.43 8.49
C ILE A 393 -21.04 1.69 8.62
N TYR A 394 -21.54 2.82 8.11
CA TYR A 394 -20.84 4.11 8.18
C TYR A 394 -21.44 5.03 9.23
N SER A 395 -22.77 5.04 9.37
CA SER A 395 -23.46 5.86 10.34
C SER A 395 -23.66 5.08 11.63
N TYR A 396 -22.90 5.45 12.66
CA TYR A 396 -22.98 4.80 13.96
C TYR A 396 -22.55 5.74 15.08
N CYS A 397 -22.94 5.36 16.30
CA CYS A 397 -22.48 6.01 17.51
C CYS A 397 -21.55 5.06 18.28
N MET A 398 -20.48 5.61 18.82
CA MET A 398 -19.52 4.86 19.63
C MET A 398 -19.25 5.57 20.94
N VAL A 399 -19.28 4.81 22.04
CA VAL A 399 -18.89 5.29 23.36
C VAL A 399 -17.52 4.75 23.71
N HIS A 400 -16.60 5.64 24.06
CA HIS A 400 -15.26 5.29 24.48
C HIS A 400 -15.07 5.62 25.95
N PHE A 401 -14.48 4.70 26.70
CA PHE A 401 -13.97 4.92 28.02
C PHE A 401 -12.47 4.71 28.01
N ILE A 402 -11.69 5.72 28.37
CA ILE A 402 -10.24 5.67 28.41
C ILE A 402 -9.80 5.95 29.85
N TYR A 403 -9.09 5.02 30.47
CA TYR A 403 -8.44 5.22 31.76
C TYR A 403 -6.91 5.15 31.61
N ARG A 404 -6.22 6.19 32.04
CA ARG A 404 -4.77 6.34 31.96
C ARG A 404 -4.11 5.92 33.26
N LEU A 405 -3.57 4.72 33.32
CA LEU A 405 -2.78 4.23 34.45
C LEU A 405 -1.35 4.77 34.36
N ASN A 406 -1.00 5.69 35.26
CA ASN A 406 0.39 6.14 35.45
C ASN A 406 1.09 5.22 36.45
N LEU A 407 1.43 3.99 36.05
CA LEU A 407 2.09 3.00 36.91
C LEU A 407 3.56 3.29 37.19
N PHE A 408 4.19 4.15 36.37
CA PHE A 408 5.59 4.52 36.53
C PHE A 408 5.71 6.02 36.83
N GLY A 409 5.71 6.37 38.11
CA GLY A 409 6.00 7.71 38.61
C GLY A 409 7.48 8.08 38.47
N GLY A 410 7.97 8.21 37.23
CA GLY A 410 9.27 8.84 36.97
C GLY A 410 9.17 10.34 37.22
N LYS A 411 9.96 10.86 38.16
CA LYS A 411 10.19 12.31 38.37
C LYS A 411 10.68 12.90 37.02
N GLY A 412 9.77 13.48 36.24
CA GLY A 412 10.13 14.06 34.92
C GLY A 412 8.98 14.28 33.95
N ALA A 413 7.77 13.84 34.27
CA ALA A 413 6.61 14.18 33.45
C ALA A 413 5.99 15.51 33.98
N GLY A 414 6.64 16.63 33.66
CA GLY A 414 5.92 17.89 33.57
C GLY A 414 4.76 17.77 32.58
N PRO A 415 3.72 18.64 32.69
CA PRO A 415 2.59 18.59 31.77
C PRO A 415 3.16 18.66 30.35
N ARG A 416 3.09 17.55 29.60
CA ARG A 416 3.42 17.57 28.17
C ARG A 416 2.38 18.50 27.53
N MET A 417 2.79 19.72 27.27
CA MET A 417 2.10 20.54 26.31
C MET A 417 1.79 19.64 25.10
N GLY A 418 0.52 19.51 24.77
CA GLY A 418 0.07 18.66 23.70
C GLY A 418 0.92 18.91 22.48
N GLY A 419 1.67 17.91 22.06
CA GLY A 419 2.29 17.92 20.74
C GLY A 419 1.20 18.23 19.71
N PRO A 420 1.56 18.75 18.53
CA PRO A 420 0.60 19.14 17.52
C PRO A 420 -0.37 17.99 17.30
N GLY A 421 -1.63 18.23 17.64
CA GLY A 421 -2.66 17.20 17.66
C GLY A 421 -2.56 16.38 16.37
N ARG A 422 -2.43 15.09 16.52
CA ARG A 422 -2.80 14.18 15.44
C ARG A 422 -4.22 14.61 15.10
N GLY A 423 -4.37 15.31 13.97
CA GLY A 423 -5.68 15.65 13.46
C GLY A 423 -6.52 14.40 13.53
N LEU A 424 -7.68 14.49 14.13
CA LEU A 424 -8.68 13.44 14.12
C LEU A 424 -8.92 13.12 12.65
N GLY A 425 -8.20 12.13 12.13
CA GLY A 425 -8.46 11.54 10.84
C GLY A 425 -9.72 10.72 11.00
N PHE A 426 -10.87 11.36 10.93
CA PHE A 426 -12.13 10.70 10.76
C PHE A 426 -12.19 10.23 9.30
N GLY A 427 -12.04 8.98 9.10
CA GLY A 427 -12.22 8.29 7.82
C GLY A 427 -11.22 7.14 7.67
N PRO A 428 -11.70 5.95 7.30
CA PRO A 428 -10.83 4.91 6.81
C PRO A 428 -10.16 5.47 5.54
N GLY A 429 -8.84 5.65 5.58
CA GLY A 429 -8.07 5.88 4.36
C GLY A 429 -8.36 4.75 3.38
N PRO A 430 -8.27 4.96 2.07
CA PRO A 430 -8.53 3.93 1.07
C PRO A 430 -7.71 2.68 1.43
N GLY A 431 -8.43 1.58 1.62
CA GLY A 431 -8.03 0.36 2.27
C GLY A 431 -6.64 -0.15 1.89
N HIS A 432 -5.82 -0.31 2.89
CA HIS A 432 -4.82 -1.37 2.85
C HIS A 432 -5.59 -2.68 3.11
N GLY A 433 -5.72 -3.49 2.06
CA GLY A 433 -6.22 -4.85 2.18
C GLY A 433 -5.48 -5.63 3.27
N PRO A 434 -6.09 -6.66 3.84
CA PRO A 434 -5.53 -7.40 4.96
C PRO A 434 -4.16 -7.93 4.59
N ARG A 435 -3.15 -7.61 5.38
CA ARG A 435 -1.85 -8.29 5.32
C ARG A 435 -2.13 -9.76 5.66
N ARG A 436 -1.97 -10.64 4.69
CA ARG A 436 -1.94 -12.06 4.95
C ARG A 436 -0.69 -12.34 5.79
N PHE A 437 -0.91 -12.98 6.93
CA PHE A 437 0.12 -13.60 7.76
C PHE A 437 0.81 -14.75 7.00
#